data_e3dc15cae722600d4a8c5a1ec7526296
#
_entry.id   e3dc15cae722600d4a8c5a1ec7526296
#
_cell.length_a   1.000
_cell.length_b   1.000
_cell.length_c   1.000
_cell.angle_alpha   90.00
_cell.angle_beta   90.00
_cell.angle_gamma   90.00
#
_symmetry.space_group_name_H-M   'P 1'
#
loop_
_entity.id
_entity.type
_entity.pdbx_description
1 polymer ?
#
loop_
_entity_poly.entity_id
_entity_poly.type
_entity_poly.pdbx_seq_one_letter_code
_entity_poly.pdbx_strand_id
1 'polypeptide(L)'
;FANVTKMAQSDFGRFGAALVDLGNNFATTESAIMNMATRLGAAGAQVGLTQSQILGFATALSSVGLEAEAGGTAFSKAMIQMQVAVETGNDSLKDFANVAGVTTEEFKAMWNADPARAIEAFIVGLSKMDEQGVSAIVTLQEMGLTEVRLRDTLMRATNATELFSRAQETAATAWEENTALANEANKRYATTESRLTNLK
;
A
#
# COMPACT_ATOMS: atom_id res chain seq x y z
N PHE A 1 -3.42 -9.65 -11.33
CA PHE A 1 -2.26 -9.00 -10.69
C PHE A 1 -0.96 -9.30 -11.46
N ALA A 2 -0.55 -10.56 -11.57
CA ALA A 2 0.72 -10.98 -12.17
C ALA A 2 0.97 -10.39 -13.57
N ASN A 3 -0.02 -10.45 -14.47
CA ASN A 3 0.11 -9.91 -15.83
C ASN A 3 0.33 -8.39 -15.85
N VAL A 4 -0.33 -7.67 -14.95
CA VAL A 4 -0.27 -6.20 -14.90
C VAL A 4 1.04 -5.72 -14.29
N THR A 5 1.53 -6.40 -13.27
CA THR A 5 2.78 -6.08 -12.58
C THR A 5 4.00 -6.75 -13.24
N LYS A 6 3.80 -7.52 -14.31
CA LYS A 6 4.84 -8.32 -14.99
C LYS A 6 5.61 -9.23 -14.03
N MET A 7 4.90 -9.76 -13.02
CA MET A 7 5.51 -10.66 -12.02
C MET A 7 5.99 -11.95 -12.68
N ALA A 8 7.24 -12.33 -12.40
CA ALA A 8 7.80 -13.56 -12.91
C ALA A 8 7.12 -14.78 -12.26
N GLN A 9 7.03 -15.89 -12.99
CA GLN A 9 6.44 -17.11 -12.47
C GLN A 9 7.21 -17.68 -11.27
N SER A 10 8.52 -17.44 -11.21
CA SER A 10 9.37 -17.78 -10.07
C SER A 10 8.98 -17.07 -8.77
N ASP A 11 8.28 -15.93 -8.84
CA ASP A 11 7.92 -15.09 -7.70
C ASP A 11 6.53 -15.43 -7.13
N PHE A 12 5.78 -16.36 -7.76
CA PHE A 12 4.45 -16.76 -7.26
C PHE A 12 4.49 -17.33 -5.84
N GLY A 13 5.56 -18.08 -5.50
CA GLY A 13 5.75 -18.57 -4.13
C GLY A 13 5.94 -17.42 -3.14
N ARG A 14 6.79 -16.46 -3.47
CA ARG A 14 7.05 -15.27 -2.67
C ARG A 14 5.81 -14.40 -2.49
N PHE A 15 5.07 -14.20 -3.58
CA PHE A 15 3.79 -13.48 -3.56
C PHE A 15 2.77 -14.14 -2.63
N GLY A 16 2.62 -15.47 -2.74
CA GLY A 16 1.73 -16.22 -1.87
C GLY A 16 2.16 -16.18 -0.40
N ALA A 17 3.47 -16.28 -0.12
CA ALA A 17 4.01 -16.17 1.23
C ALA A 17 3.73 -14.79 1.84
N ALA A 18 3.99 -13.72 1.09
CA ALA A 18 3.71 -12.36 1.54
C ALA A 18 2.20 -12.14 1.78
N LEU A 19 1.34 -12.63 0.88
CA LEU A 19 -0.11 -12.50 1.02
C LEU A 19 -0.64 -13.21 2.27
N VAL A 20 -0.17 -14.43 2.55
CA VAL A 20 -0.57 -15.20 3.73
C VAL A 20 -0.06 -14.54 5.02
N ASP A 21 1.18 -14.09 5.04
CA ASP A 21 1.75 -13.45 6.22
C ASP A 21 1.04 -12.14 6.54
N LEU A 22 0.75 -11.33 5.54
CA LEU A 22 -0.04 -10.11 5.69
C LEU A 22 -1.46 -10.41 6.18
N GLY A 23 -2.14 -11.42 5.65
CA GLY A 23 -3.48 -11.83 6.10
C GLY A 23 -3.51 -12.32 7.55
N ASN A 24 -2.42 -12.93 8.02
CA ASN A 24 -2.30 -13.42 9.39
C ASN A 24 -1.98 -12.32 10.42
N ASN A 25 -1.33 -11.23 10.01
CA ASN A 25 -0.79 -10.21 10.92
C ASN A 25 -1.56 -8.88 10.92
N PHE A 26 -2.53 -8.70 10.01
CA PHE A 26 -3.29 -7.45 9.89
C PHE A 26 -4.80 -7.69 9.98
N ALA A 27 -5.54 -6.65 10.37
CA ALA A 27 -7.00 -6.67 10.51
C ALA A 27 -7.71 -6.62 9.14
N THR A 28 -7.38 -7.56 8.25
CA THR A 28 -7.93 -7.73 6.92
C THR A 28 -7.89 -9.21 6.54
N THR A 29 -8.25 -9.56 5.31
CA THR A 29 -8.19 -10.93 4.80
C THR A 29 -7.33 -10.99 3.54
N GLU A 30 -6.76 -12.16 3.22
CA GLU A 30 -5.99 -12.37 1.98
C GLU A 30 -6.82 -12.00 0.74
N SER A 31 -8.14 -12.29 0.78
CA SER A 31 -9.06 -11.93 -0.30
C SER A 31 -9.21 -10.41 -0.45
N ALA A 32 -9.35 -9.68 0.66
CA ALA A 32 -9.46 -8.22 0.64
C ALA A 32 -8.13 -7.58 0.18
N ILE A 33 -6.99 -8.08 0.66
CA ILE A 33 -5.65 -7.66 0.21
C ILE A 33 -5.51 -7.89 -1.28
N MET A 34 -5.85 -9.10 -1.77
CA MET A 34 -5.74 -9.46 -3.18
C MET A 34 -6.61 -8.59 -4.09
N ASN A 35 -7.84 -8.31 -3.68
CA ASN A 35 -8.74 -7.43 -4.42
C ASN A 35 -8.19 -6.01 -4.49
N MET A 36 -7.72 -5.46 -3.37
CA MET A 36 -7.09 -4.15 -3.31
C MET A 36 -5.80 -4.11 -4.14
N ALA A 37 -4.91 -5.11 -4.01
CA ALA A 37 -3.68 -5.22 -4.77
C ALA A 37 -3.94 -5.28 -6.28
N THR A 38 -4.99 -5.97 -6.71
CA THR A 38 -5.38 -6.02 -8.12
C THR A 38 -5.76 -4.64 -8.66
N ARG A 39 -6.44 -3.83 -7.85
CA ARG A 39 -6.79 -2.45 -8.23
C ARG A 39 -5.59 -1.52 -8.25
N LEU A 40 -4.67 -1.68 -7.30
CA LEU A 40 -3.45 -0.88 -7.25
C LEU A 40 -2.40 -1.30 -8.29
N GLY A 41 -2.45 -2.55 -8.77
CA GLY A 41 -1.38 -3.19 -9.53
C GLY A 41 -0.93 -2.42 -10.75
N ALA A 42 -1.86 -1.90 -11.56
CA ALA A 42 -1.52 -1.15 -12.78
C ALA A 42 -0.80 0.16 -12.46
N ALA A 43 -1.38 0.98 -11.61
CA ALA A 43 -0.80 2.25 -11.19
C ALA A 43 0.51 2.05 -10.41
N GLY A 44 0.53 1.09 -9.47
CA GLY A 44 1.72 0.77 -8.70
C GLY A 44 2.89 0.36 -9.58
N ALA A 45 2.67 -0.55 -10.54
CA ALA A 45 3.71 -0.95 -11.48
C ALA A 45 4.17 0.21 -12.38
N GLN A 46 3.24 1.09 -12.79
CA GLN A 46 3.55 2.26 -13.61
C GLN A 46 4.44 3.26 -12.86
N VAL A 47 4.21 3.47 -11.57
CA VAL A 47 5.03 4.38 -10.75
C VAL A 47 6.28 3.72 -10.18
N GLY A 48 6.53 2.46 -10.48
CA GLY A 48 7.76 1.75 -10.09
C GLY A 48 7.69 1.02 -8.75
N LEU A 49 6.49 0.81 -8.18
CA LEU A 49 6.35 -0.01 -6.97
C LEU A 49 6.64 -1.49 -7.27
N THR A 50 7.33 -2.15 -6.36
CA THR A 50 7.50 -3.61 -6.38
C THR A 50 6.19 -4.32 -6.04
N GLN A 51 6.10 -5.62 -6.32
CA GLN A 51 4.93 -6.42 -5.99
C GLN A 51 4.69 -6.49 -4.48
N SER A 52 5.76 -6.59 -3.67
CA SER A 52 5.68 -6.57 -2.21
C SER A 52 5.17 -5.22 -1.69
N GLN A 53 5.64 -4.10 -2.27
CA GLN A 53 5.15 -2.77 -1.91
C GLN A 53 3.67 -2.58 -2.25
N ILE A 54 3.22 -3.08 -3.41
CA ILE A 54 1.79 -3.04 -3.77
C ILE A 54 0.96 -3.85 -2.76
N LEU A 55 1.44 -5.03 -2.31
CA LEU A 55 0.78 -5.81 -1.26
C LEU A 55 0.75 -5.07 0.08
N GLY A 56 1.84 -4.41 0.46
CA GLY A 56 1.90 -3.60 1.68
C GLY A 56 0.86 -2.46 1.68
N PHE A 57 0.78 -1.69 0.60
CA PHE A 57 -0.26 -0.66 0.44
C PHE A 57 -1.67 -1.27 0.45
N ALA A 58 -1.89 -2.36 -0.26
CA ALA A 58 -3.18 -3.05 -0.30
C ALA A 58 -3.63 -3.50 1.10
N THR A 59 -2.69 -4.01 1.89
CA THR A 59 -2.94 -4.45 3.27
C THR A 59 -3.31 -3.29 4.17
N ALA A 60 -2.54 -2.20 4.17
CA ALA A 60 -2.82 -1.03 4.98
C ALA A 60 -4.18 -0.41 4.66
N LEU A 61 -4.48 -0.22 3.36
CA LEU A 61 -5.75 0.36 2.92
C LEU A 61 -6.96 -0.54 3.24
N SER A 62 -6.85 -1.84 3.02
CA SER A 62 -7.93 -2.78 3.36
C SER A 62 -8.15 -2.91 4.87
N SER A 63 -7.09 -2.80 5.67
CA SER A 63 -7.17 -2.85 7.15
C SER A 63 -7.94 -1.67 7.77
N VAL A 64 -7.99 -0.52 7.09
CA VAL A 64 -8.83 0.63 7.50
C VAL A 64 -10.20 0.65 6.83
N GLY A 65 -10.62 -0.49 6.26
CA GLY A 65 -11.95 -0.67 5.71
C GLY A 65 -12.20 0.05 4.38
N LEU A 66 -11.14 0.36 3.62
CA LEU A 66 -11.30 0.89 2.28
C LEU A 66 -11.71 -0.21 1.30
N GLU A 67 -12.79 0.02 0.58
CA GLU A 67 -13.27 -0.85 -0.48
C GLU A 67 -12.29 -0.84 -1.68
N ALA A 68 -11.95 -2.01 -2.19
CA ALA A 68 -10.98 -2.14 -3.27
C ALA A 68 -11.36 -1.35 -4.53
N GLU A 69 -12.65 -1.38 -4.91
CA GLU A 69 -13.10 -0.72 -6.13
C GLU A 69 -13.06 0.81 -6.03
N ALA A 70 -13.58 1.37 -4.96
CA ALA A 70 -13.62 2.81 -4.76
C ALA A 70 -12.29 3.36 -4.24
N GLY A 71 -11.78 2.80 -3.14
CA GLY A 71 -10.56 3.25 -2.48
C GLY A 71 -9.30 2.95 -3.29
N GLY A 72 -9.20 1.73 -3.83
CA GLY A 72 -8.05 1.35 -4.65
C GLY A 72 -7.94 2.17 -5.94
N THR A 73 -9.07 2.47 -6.58
CA THR A 73 -9.08 3.34 -7.77
C THR A 73 -8.68 4.78 -7.41
N ALA A 74 -9.20 5.32 -6.32
CA ALA A 74 -8.87 6.66 -5.86
C ALA A 74 -7.39 6.78 -5.45
N PHE A 75 -6.86 5.80 -4.72
CA PHE A 75 -5.45 5.77 -4.33
C PHE A 75 -4.52 5.64 -5.55
N SER A 76 -4.89 4.79 -6.53
CA SER A 76 -4.18 4.68 -7.81
C SER A 76 -4.09 6.02 -8.53
N LYS A 77 -5.16 6.81 -8.51
CA LYS A 77 -5.17 8.14 -9.10
C LYS A 77 -4.19 9.09 -8.39
N ALA A 78 -4.13 9.07 -7.06
CA ALA A 78 -3.15 9.86 -6.30
C ALA A 78 -1.71 9.50 -6.69
N MET A 79 -1.39 8.22 -6.79
CA MET A 79 -0.06 7.76 -7.22
C MET A 79 0.32 8.30 -8.61
N ILE A 80 -0.59 8.21 -9.57
CA ILE A 80 -0.35 8.74 -10.93
C ILE A 80 -0.19 10.26 -10.93
N GLN A 81 -0.96 10.99 -10.13
CA GLN A 81 -0.81 12.45 -10.02
C GLN A 81 0.55 12.83 -9.44
N MET A 82 1.05 12.10 -8.43
CA MET A 82 2.41 12.29 -7.91
C MET A 82 3.47 12.02 -8.98
N GLN A 83 3.34 10.92 -9.74
CA GLN A 83 4.24 10.60 -10.85
C GLN A 83 4.29 11.73 -11.88
N VAL A 84 3.12 12.20 -12.32
CA VAL A 84 3.05 13.32 -13.29
C VAL A 84 3.70 14.58 -12.73
N ALA A 85 3.47 14.91 -11.46
CA ALA A 85 4.07 16.07 -10.81
C ALA A 85 5.60 15.95 -10.78
N VAL A 86 6.14 14.78 -10.44
CA VAL A 86 7.58 14.53 -10.41
C VAL A 86 8.21 14.61 -11.81
N GLU A 87 7.56 14.03 -12.83
CA GLU A 87 8.07 14.02 -14.21
C GLU A 87 8.04 15.41 -14.85
N THR A 88 6.96 16.16 -14.62
CA THR A 88 6.76 17.47 -15.27
C THR A 88 7.38 18.63 -14.47
N GLY A 89 7.60 18.43 -13.16
CA GLY A 89 8.08 19.49 -12.27
C GLY A 89 7.07 20.64 -12.12
N ASN A 90 5.76 20.35 -12.25
CA ASN A 90 4.70 21.35 -12.16
C ASN A 90 4.46 21.80 -10.69
N ASP A 91 3.57 22.80 -10.51
CA ASP A 91 3.28 23.35 -9.17
C ASP A 91 2.79 22.30 -8.16
N SER A 92 2.09 21.25 -8.61
CA SER A 92 1.65 20.16 -7.73
C SER A 92 2.82 19.42 -7.07
N LEU A 93 4.01 19.40 -7.69
CA LEU A 93 5.18 18.79 -7.05
C LEU A 93 5.55 19.54 -5.76
N LYS A 94 5.46 20.86 -5.77
CA LYS A 94 5.70 21.67 -4.58
C LYS A 94 4.67 21.37 -3.49
N ASP A 95 3.43 21.20 -3.87
CA ASP A 95 2.35 20.89 -2.93
C ASP A 95 2.56 19.52 -2.28
N PHE A 96 2.88 18.49 -3.06
CA PHE A 96 3.21 17.15 -2.51
C PHE A 96 4.41 17.19 -1.58
N ALA A 97 5.47 17.93 -1.95
CA ALA A 97 6.67 18.08 -1.13
C ALA A 97 6.38 18.82 0.19
N ASN A 98 5.62 19.91 0.14
CA ASN A 98 5.22 20.68 1.31
C ASN A 98 4.42 19.83 2.30
N VAL A 99 3.46 19.05 1.82
CA VAL A 99 2.67 18.13 2.66
C VAL A 99 3.56 17.05 3.26
N ALA A 100 4.47 16.48 2.47
CA ALA A 100 5.44 15.50 2.97
C ALA A 100 6.49 16.09 3.95
N GLY A 101 6.55 17.42 4.09
CA GLY A 101 7.47 18.11 4.99
C GLY A 101 8.92 18.11 4.49
N VAL A 102 9.13 18.08 3.18
CA VAL A 102 10.44 18.05 2.51
C VAL A 102 10.52 19.10 1.41
N THR A 103 11.70 19.37 0.90
CA THR A 103 11.87 20.22 -0.29
C THR A 103 11.41 19.50 -1.56
N THR A 104 11.15 20.24 -2.61
CA THR A 104 10.78 19.72 -3.93
C THR A 104 11.82 18.75 -4.48
N GLU A 105 13.10 19.10 -4.32
CA GLU A 105 14.24 18.31 -4.75
C GLU A 105 14.34 16.99 -3.95
N GLU A 106 14.13 17.05 -2.64
CA GLU A 106 14.13 15.87 -1.77
C GLU A 106 12.95 14.96 -2.10
N PHE A 107 11.75 15.49 -2.32
CA PHE A 107 10.60 14.69 -2.72
C PHE A 107 10.84 13.98 -4.04
N LYS A 108 11.37 14.68 -5.04
CA LYS A 108 11.73 14.12 -6.34
C LYS A 108 12.82 13.05 -6.22
N ALA A 109 13.85 13.28 -5.41
CA ALA A 109 14.90 12.30 -5.15
C ALA A 109 14.35 11.05 -4.46
N MET A 110 13.49 11.23 -3.45
CA MET A 110 12.80 10.15 -2.73
C MET A 110 11.93 9.32 -3.68
N TRP A 111 11.12 9.98 -4.52
CA TRP A 111 10.27 9.33 -5.52
C TRP A 111 11.10 8.48 -6.50
N ASN A 112 12.17 9.03 -7.03
CA ASN A 112 13.03 8.34 -8.00
C ASN A 112 13.79 7.16 -7.39
N ALA A 113 14.10 7.22 -6.08
CA ALA A 113 14.78 6.14 -5.37
C ALA A 113 13.80 5.05 -4.92
N ASP A 114 12.68 5.45 -4.35
CA ASP A 114 11.64 4.55 -3.81
C ASP A 114 10.30 5.31 -3.72
N PRO A 115 9.42 5.15 -4.72
CA PRO A 115 8.12 5.83 -4.73
C PRO A 115 7.25 5.51 -3.50
N ALA A 116 7.38 4.31 -2.91
CA ALA A 116 6.61 3.94 -1.73
C ALA A 116 6.91 4.87 -0.56
N ARG A 117 8.18 5.21 -0.35
CA ARG A 117 8.59 6.15 0.72
C ARG A 117 8.04 7.55 0.52
N ALA A 118 8.00 8.04 -0.71
CA ALA A 118 7.43 9.36 -1.00
C ALA A 118 5.91 9.39 -0.77
N ILE A 119 5.20 8.32 -1.16
CA ILE A 119 3.76 8.16 -0.89
C ILE A 119 3.50 8.10 0.61
N GLU A 120 4.27 7.32 1.36
CA GLU A 120 4.15 7.25 2.83
C GLU A 120 4.44 8.60 3.48
N ALA A 121 5.49 9.29 3.07
CA ALA A 121 5.83 10.63 3.59
C ALA A 121 4.68 11.62 3.38
N PHE A 122 4.02 11.60 2.22
CA PHE A 122 2.85 12.41 1.95
C PHE A 122 1.68 12.07 2.87
N ILE A 123 1.36 10.78 3.09
CA ILE A 123 0.28 10.35 3.97
C ILE A 123 0.58 10.73 5.44
N VAL A 124 1.82 10.52 5.88
CA VAL A 124 2.27 10.93 7.22
C VAL A 124 2.19 12.45 7.38
N GLY A 125 2.57 13.21 6.36
CA GLY A 125 2.43 14.66 6.37
C GLY A 125 0.97 15.11 6.52
N LEU A 126 0.06 14.53 5.75
CA LEU A 126 -1.38 14.79 5.87
C LEU A 126 -1.91 14.48 7.28
N SER A 127 -1.48 13.37 7.90
CA SER A 127 -1.94 13.00 9.25
C SER A 127 -1.51 14.00 10.32
N LYS A 128 -0.37 14.65 10.13
CA LYS A 128 0.16 15.64 11.08
C LYS A 128 -0.44 17.04 10.92
N MET A 129 -1.09 17.32 9.79
CA MET A 129 -1.64 18.66 9.53
C MET A 129 -2.69 19.08 10.55
N ASP A 130 -3.63 18.19 10.87
CA ASP A 130 -4.68 18.48 11.85
C ASP A 130 -4.10 18.74 13.24
N GLU A 131 -3.00 18.09 13.62
CA GLU A 131 -2.28 18.35 14.88
C GLU A 131 -1.62 19.73 14.87
N GLN A 132 -1.27 20.26 13.70
CA GLN A 132 -0.66 21.57 13.52
C GLN A 132 -1.72 22.67 13.32
N GLY A 133 -3.02 22.35 13.43
CA GLY A 133 -4.11 23.29 13.22
C GLY A 133 -4.36 23.67 11.75
N VAL A 134 -3.82 22.87 10.81
CA VAL A 134 -4.02 23.01 9.37
C VAL A 134 -4.99 21.93 8.91
N SER A 135 -6.06 22.30 8.22
CA SER A 135 -7.04 21.31 7.72
C SER A 135 -6.49 20.54 6.53
N ALA A 136 -6.23 19.23 6.70
CA ALA A 136 -5.83 18.34 5.62
C ALA A 136 -6.84 18.33 4.46
N ILE A 137 -8.15 18.43 4.75
CA ILE A 137 -9.20 18.49 3.72
C ILE A 137 -9.08 19.75 2.88
N VAL A 138 -8.82 20.89 3.50
CA VAL A 138 -8.65 22.18 2.79
C VAL A 138 -7.39 22.11 1.94
N THR A 139 -6.29 21.62 2.49
CA THR A 139 -5.03 21.44 1.76
C THR A 139 -5.21 20.57 0.52
N LEU A 140 -5.87 19.42 0.64
CA LEU A 140 -6.16 18.54 -0.52
C LEU A 140 -7.01 19.26 -1.58
N GLN A 141 -7.95 20.13 -1.16
CA GLN A 141 -8.75 20.92 -2.08
C GLN A 141 -7.92 21.98 -2.81
N GLU A 142 -7.03 22.68 -2.12
CA GLU A 142 -6.11 23.66 -2.69
C GLU A 142 -5.12 23.04 -3.68
N MET A 143 -4.69 21.79 -3.40
CA MET A 143 -3.88 20.98 -4.31
C MET A 143 -4.63 20.50 -5.57
N GLY A 144 -5.92 20.81 -5.70
CA GLY A 144 -6.76 20.34 -6.82
C GLY A 144 -7.22 18.88 -6.68
N LEU A 145 -7.01 18.24 -5.53
CA LEU A 145 -7.50 16.91 -5.21
C LEU A 145 -8.95 16.97 -4.72
N THR A 146 -9.83 17.48 -5.58
CA THR A 146 -11.21 17.88 -5.21
C THR A 146 -12.23 16.73 -5.21
N GLU A 147 -11.88 15.58 -5.78
CA GLU A 147 -12.81 14.44 -5.84
C GLU A 147 -13.10 13.87 -4.45
N VAL A 148 -14.39 13.76 -4.12
CA VAL A 148 -14.85 13.30 -2.80
C VAL A 148 -14.25 11.94 -2.43
N ARG A 149 -14.25 10.97 -3.36
CA ARG A 149 -13.70 9.62 -3.12
C ARG A 149 -12.18 9.65 -2.89
N LEU A 150 -11.46 10.49 -3.63
CA LEU A 150 -10.02 10.63 -3.47
C LEU A 150 -9.68 11.22 -2.09
N ARG A 151 -10.36 12.29 -1.69
CA ARG A 151 -10.18 12.89 -0.37
C ARG A 151 -10.55 11.93 0.76
N ASP A 152 -11.71 11.25 0.68
CA ASP A 152 -12.10 10.25 1.68
C ASP A 152 -11.05 9.14 1.80
N THR A 153 -10.53 8.64 0.67
CA THR A 153 -9.48 7.62 0.67
C THR A 153 -8.20 8.11 1.33
N LEU A 154 -7.73 9.31 0.98
CA LEU A 154 -6.53 9.89 1.57
C LEU A 154 -6.71 10.18 3.06
N MET A 155 -7.86 10.71 3.47
CA MET A 155 -8.18 10.95 4.89
C MET A 155 -8.28 9.66 5.70
N ARG A 156 -8.79 8.58 5.13
CA ARG A 156 -8.73 7.26 5.79
C ARG A 156 -7.33 6.69 5.84
N ALA A 157 -6.52 6.91 4.79
CA ALA A 157 -5.12 6.51 4.77
C ALA A 157 -4.30 7.19 5.89
N THR A 158 -4.64 8.43 6.30
CA THR A 158 -3.97 9.10 7.43
C THR A 158 -4.14 8.35 8.75
N ASN A 159 -5.22 7.61 8.94
CA ASN A 159 -5.43 6.75 10.12
C ASN A 159 -4.63 5.44 10.05
N ALA A 160 -3.95 5.18 8.95
CA ALA A 160 -3.20 3.95 8.69
C ALA A 160 -1.68 4.15 8.67
N THR A 161 -1.17 5.29 9.08
CA THR A 161 0.26 5.64 8.92
C THR A 161 1.21 4.58 9.50
N GLU A 162 0.96 4.11 10.72
CA GLU A 162 1.75 3.01 11.31
C GLU A 162 1.52 1.67 10.60
N LEU A 163 0.31 1.45 10.05
CA LEU A 163 0.00 0.24 9.30
C LEU A 163 0.74 0.20 7.96
N PHE A 164 0.96 1.34 7.31
CA PHE A 164 1.72 1.38 6.05
C PHE A 164 3.15 0.87 6.27
N SER A 165 3.89 1.47 7.19
CA SER A 165 5.28 1.07 7.45
C SER A 165 5.38 -0.40 7.87
N ARG A 166 4.50 -0.86 8.79
CA ARG A 166 4.47 -2.26 9.21
C ARG A 166 4.11 -3.21 8.07
N ALA A 167 3.13 -2.86 7.25
CA ALA A 167 2.71 -3.69 6.12
C ALA A 167 3.79 -3.77 5.04
N GLN A 168 4.50 -2.68 4.79
CA GLN A 168 5.64 -2.66 3.87
C GLN A 168 6.77 -3.55 4.37
N GLU A 169 7.15 -3.43 5.64
CA GLU A 169 8.18 -4.26 6.26
C GLU A 169 7.79 -5.74 6.26
N THR A 170 6.57 -6.07 6.69
CA THR A 170 6.07 -7.45 6.69
C THR A 170 6.04 -8.03 5.27
N ALA A 171 5.55 -7.27 4.29
CA ALA A 171 5.51 -7.71 2.89
C ALA A 171 6.91 -7.97 2.34
N ALA A 172 7.87 -7.09 2.60
CA ALA A 172 9.24 -7.23 2.14
C ALA A 172 9.91 -8.46 2.78
N THR A 173 9.80 -8.61 4.11
CA THR A 173 10.37 -9.73 4.85
C THR A 173 9.78 -11.07 4.37
N ALA A 174 8.47 -11.17 4.30
CA ALA A 174 7.80 -12.41 3.86
C ALA A 174 8.09 -12.74 2.39
N TRP A 175 8.29 -11.73 1.56
CA TRP A 175 8.72 -11.90 0.17
C TRP A 175 10.13 -12.50 0.07
N GLU A 176 11.04 -12.06 0.92
CA GLU A 176 12.43 -12.57 0.94
C GLU A 176 12.51 -13.96 1.57
N GLU A 177 11.88 -14.17 2.72
CA GLU A 177 11.90 -15.44 3.44
C GLU A 177 11.17 -16.56 2.72
N ASN A 178 10.04 -16.25 2.05
CA ASN A 178 9.25 -17.19 1.27
C ASN A 178 8.82 -18.47 2.03
N THR A 179 8.55 -18.35 3.34
CA THR A 179 8.29 -19.50 4.23
C THR A 179 6.84 -19.59 4.73
N ALA A 180 6.08 -18.48 4.70
CA ALA A 180 4.76 -18.40 5.31
C ALA A 180 3.77 -19.42 4.75
N LEU A 181 3.77 -19.67 3.44
CA LEU A 181 2.93 -20.70 2.80
C LEU A 181 3.23 -22.12 3.30
N ALA A 182 4.51 -22.46 3.41
CA ALA A 182 4.94 -23.76 3.90
C ALA A 182 4.57 -23.94 5.37
N ASN A 183 4.76 -22.90 6.18
CA ASN A 183 4.40 -22.89 7.59
C ASN A 183 2.90 -23.03 7.81
N GLU A 184 2.07 -22.32 7.02
CA GLU A 184 0.61 -22.45 7.09
C GLU A 184 0.12 -23.83 6.64
N ALA A 185 0.68 -24.39 5.56
CA ALA A 185 0.40 -25.74 5.12
C ALA A 185 0.73 -26.78 6.22
N ASN A 186 1.91 -26.66 6.84
CA ASN A 186 2.33 -27.57 7.92
C ASN A 186 1.40 -27.47 9.13
N LYS A 187 0.94 -26.29 9.54
CA LYS A 187 -0.04 -26.11 10.61
C LYS A 187 -1.36 -26.81 10.29
N ARG A 188 -1.85 -26.68 9.06
CA ARG A 188 -3.10 -27.31 8.61
C ARG A 188 -2.98 -28.85 8.56
N TYR A 189 -1.87 -29.36 8.06
CA TYR A 189 -1.60 -30.80 8.05
C TYR A 189 -1.51 -31.37 9.47
N ALA A 190 -0.77 -30.75 10.37
CA ALA A 190 -0.66 -31.16 11.77
C ALA A 190 -2.03 -31.17 12.48
N THR A 191 -2.89 -30.18 12.21
CA THR A 191 -4.23 -30.13 12.76
C THR A 191 -5.12 -31.24 12.21
N THR A 192 -5.01 -31.57 10.93
CA THR A 192 -5.78 -32.65 10.29
C THR A 192 -5.34 -34.03 10.83
N GLU A 193 -4.03 -34.24 10.96
CA GLU A 193 -3.47 -35.47 11.55
C GLU A 193 -3.91 -35.65 13.01
N SER A 194 -3.88 -34.58 13.81
CA SER A 194 -4.38 -34.59 15.18
C SER A 194 -5.87 -34.95 15.26
N ARG A 195 -6.70 -34.40 14.36
CA ARG A 195 -8.13 -34.73 14.29
C ARG A 195 -8.37 -36.17 13.89
N LEU A 196 -7.62 -36.71 12.92
CA LEU A 196 -7.71 -38.12 12.51
C LEU A 196 -7.25 -39.04 13.61
N THR A 197 -6.24 -38.69 14.40
CA THR A 197 -5.77 -39.51 15.53
C THR A 197 -6.79 -39.56 16.66
N ASN A 198 -7.50 -38.45 16.91
CA ASN A 198 -8.56 -38.39 17.94
C ASN A 198 -9.87 -39.06 17.52
N LEU A 199 -10.02 -39.48 16.26
CA LEU A 199 -11.18 -40.22 15.75
C LEU A 199 -10.99 -41.76 15.79
N LYS A 200 -9.81 -42.23 16.15
CA LYS A 200 -9.49 -43.65 16.39
C LYS A 200 -9.60 -44.00 17.87
#